data_32fc54be88b2c39810aca175da71f8d4
#
_entry.id   32fc54be88b2c39810aca175da71f8d4
#
_cell.length_a   1.000
_cell.length_b   1.000
_cell.length_c   1.000
_cell.angle_alpha   90.00
_cell.angle_beta   90.00
_cell.angle_gamma   90.00
#
_symmetry.space_group_name_H-M   'P 1'
#
loop_
_entity.id
_entity.type
_entity.pdbx_description
1 polymer ?
#
loop_
_entity_poly.entity_id
_entity_poly.type
_entity_poly.pdbx_seq_one_letter_code
_entity_poly.pdbx_strand_id
1 'polypeptide(L)'
;MRYAWDQFDAYFGPARVGAFSSRWIYRPVLARLARWDAATARRVHRFVSNSQYVAGRIRRYYNRESATVYPPVDTAFYHPAPAPRASHLLVVSALVPYKRIDLAIAACARAGMPLRIVGEGPERGRLQAGAGGEVTFLGRLSDDAIREEYRQARAVLLPGEEDFGIVPVEAQACGTPVVALGRGGACETVRDGETGVLFAESTVEAMTAAIGRLDQLAANPDGIRRHAEQFSRDRHRAALRGVIDEVLSAPAGTRW
;
A
#
# COMPACT_ATOMS: atom_id res chain seq x y z
N MET A 1 -7.02 -11.06 10.53
CA MET A 1 -5.59 -11.42 10.87
C MET A 1 -4.77 -11.73 9.62
N ARG A 2 -4.13 -10.72 9.04
CA ARG A 2 -3.37 -10.85 7.78
C ARG A 2 -2.23 -11.89 7.84
N TYR A 3 -1.53 -11.96 8.97
CA TYR A 3 -0.43 -12.92 9.19
C TYR A 3 -0.85 -14.39 9.16
N ALA A 4 -2.06 -14.68 9.63
CA ALA A 4 -2.57 -16.04 9.66
C ALA A 4 -3.17 -16.49 8.33
N TRP A 5 -3.68 -15.54 7.52
CA TRP A 5 -4.39 -15.83 6.28
C TRP A 5 -3.51 -15.76 5.03
N ASP A 6 -2.78 -14.66 4.83
CA ASP A 6 -2.14 -14.40 3.54
C ASP A 6 -0.63 -14.18 3.61
N GLN A 7 -0.09 -13.79 4.78
CA GLN A 7 1.32 -13.43 4.93
C GLN A 7 2.12 -14.34 5.86
N PHE A 8 1.65 -15.59 6.03
CA PHE A 8 2.31 -16.55 6.91
C PHE A 8 3.81 -16.69 6.58
N ASP A 9 4.13 -16.94 5.31
CA ASP A 9 5.49 -17.26 4.89
C ASP A 9 6.44 -16.06 4.99
N ALA A 10 5.93 -14.84 4.87
CA ALA A 10 6.73 -13.62 5.02
C ALA A 10 7.22 -13.40 6.46
N TYR A 11 6.48 -13.89 7.46
CA TYR A 11 6.78 -13.70 8.89
C TYR A 11 7.20 -14.97 9.61
N PHE A 12 6.58 -16.10 9.30
CA PHE A 12 6.73 -17.38 10.01
C PHE A 12 7.12 -18.53 9.08
N GLY A 13 7.53 -18.23 7.86
CA GLY A 13 8.03 -19.21 6.91
C GLY A 13 9.35 -19.86 7.35
N PRO A 14 9.71 -21.02 6.78
CA PRO A 14 10.91 -21.79 7.16
C PRO A 14 12.21 -20.97 7.16
N ALA A 15 12.32 -20.03 6.22
CA ALA A 15 13.49 -19.15 6.10
C ALA A 15 13.64 -18.13 7.24
N ARG A 16 12.54 -17.86 7.98
CA ARG A 16 12.52 -16.86 9.07
C ARG A 16 12.65 -17.51 10.46
N VAL A 17 11.93 -18.59 10.70
CA VAL A 17 11.81 -19.20 12.03
C VAL A 17 12.29 -20.65 12.09
N GLY A 18 12.86 -21.16 11.01
CA GLY A 18 13.25 -22.57 10.85
C GLY A 18 12.07 -23.48 10.49
N ALA A 19 12.35 -24.56 9.76
CA ALA A 19 11.31 -25.45 9.22
C ALA A 19 10.50 -26.15 10.30
N PHE A 20 11.14 -26.59 11.39
CA PHE A 20 10.46 -27.25 12.52
C PHE A 20 9.49 -26.28 13.20
N SER A 21 9.97 -25.10 13.62
CA SER A 21 9.14 -24.09 14.30
C SER A 21 7.99 -23.61 13.43
N SER A 22 8.26 -23.33 12.14
CA SER A 22 7.23 -22.91 11.17
C SER A 22 6.10 -23.95 11.09
N ARG A 23 6.45 -25.23 10.87
CA ARG A 23 5.47 -26.31 10.65
C ARG A 23 4.74 -26.74 11.91
N TRP A 24 5.45 -26.92 13.02
CA TRP A 24 4.91 -27.60 14.21
C TRP A 24 4.45 -26.63 15.31
N ILE A 25 4.91 -25.40 15.30
CA ILE A 25 4.52 -24.41 16.31
C ILE A 25 3.64 -23.31 15.67
N TYR A 26 4.16 -22.57 14.73
CA TYR A 26 3.46 -21.38 14.21
C TYR A 26 2.22 -21.72 13.37
N ARG A 27 2.29 -22.70 12.47
CA ARG A 27 1.12 -23.08 11.65
C ARG A 27 -0.09 -23.54 12.49
N PRO A 28 0.02 -24.47 13.44
CA PRO A 28 -1.14 -24.89 14.23
C PRO A 28 -1.68 -23.78 15.15
N VAL A 29 -0.81 -22.95 15.75
CA VAL A 29 -1.22 -21.83 16.59
C VAL A 29 -1.99 -20.79 15.76
N LEU A 30 -1.44 -20.37 14.62
CA LEU A 30 -2.10 -19.39 13.77
C LEU A 30 -3.37 -19.95 13.12
N ALA A 31 -3.41 -21.23 12.77
CA ALA A 31 -4.63 -21.87 12.27
C ALA A 31 -5.75 -21.90 13.35
N ARG A 32 -5.39 -22.08 14.62
CA ARG A 32 -6.34 -22.00 15.74
C ARG A 32 -6.85 -20.58 15.94
N LEU A 33 -5.95 -19.59 15.89
CA LEU A 33 -6.30 -18.17 15.97
C LEU A 33 -7.18 -17.75 14.80
N ALA A 34 -6.89 -18.19 13.59
CA ALA A 34 -7.70 -17.91 12.40
C ALA A 34 -9.12 -18.48 12.53
N ARG A 35 -9.27 -19.71 13.04
CA ARG A 35 -10.60 -20.30 13.31
C ARG A 35 -11.37 -19.54 14.37
N TRP A 36 -10.71 -19.12 15.44
CA TRP A 36 -11.31 -18.29 16.48
C TRP A 36 -11.76 -16.94 15.92
N ASP A 37 -10.92 -16.28 15.13
CA ASP A 37 -11.21 -15.01 14.47
C ASP A 37 -12.43 -15.12 13.55
N ALA A 38 -12.48 -16.15 12.70
CA ALA A 38 -13.63 -16.42 11.84
C ALA A 38 -14.92 -16.71 12.64
N ALA A 39 -14.82 -17.43 13.75
CA ALA A 39 -15.97 -17.70 14.61
C ALA A 39 -16.51 -16.44 15.30
N THR A 40 -15.62 -15.52 15.71
CA THR A 40 -16.00 -14.25 16.34
C THR A 40 -16.59 -13.25 15.34
N ALA A 41 -16.31 -13.39 14.05
CA ALA A 41 -16.89 -12.56 12.99
C ALA A 41 -18.44 -12.57 12.98
N ARG A 42 -19.06 -13.64 13.50
CA ARG A 42 -20.52 -13.75 13.65
C ARG A 42 -21.13 -12.70 14.61
N ARG A 43 -20.32 -12.11 15.50
CA ARG A 43 -20.74 -11.08 16.46
C ARG A 43 -20.75 -9.69 15.86
N VAL A 44 -20.15 -9.50 14.70
CA VAL A 44 -20.10 -8.21 13.98
C VAL A 44 -21.40 -8.01 13.23
N HIS A 45 -22.09 -6.88 13.46
CA HIS A 45 -23.32 -6.56 12.76
C HIS A 45 -23.06 -6.22 11.30
N ARG A 46 -22.20 -5.27 11.02
CA ARG A 46 -21.82 -4.83 9.67
C ARG A 46 -20.30 -4.73 9.56
N PHE A 47 -19.72 -5.31 8.52
CA PHE A 47 -18.32 -5.12 8.17
C PHE A 47 -18.14 -3.87 7.32
N VAL A 48 -17.07 -3.13 7.60
CA VAL A 48 -16.57 -2.05 6.76
C VAL A 48 -15.14 -2.42 6.34
N SER A 49 -14.88 -2.44 5.05
CA SER A 49 -13.56 -2.69 4.47
C SER A 49 -12.92 -1.38 4.00
N ASN A 50 -11.61 -1.30 4.08
CA ASN A 50 -10.85 -0.15 3.60
C ASN A 50 -10.54 -0.20 2.10
N SER A 51 -10.91 -1.28 1.41
CA SER A 51 -10.73 -1.48 -0.03
C SER A 51 -11.63 -2.62 -0.53
N GLN A 52 -11.86 -2.70 -1.82
CA GLN A 52 -12.53 -3.84 -2.45
C GLN A 52 -11.68 -5.11 -2.29
N TYR A 53 -10.35 -4.97 -2.31
CA TYR A 53 -9.45 -6.07 -2.04
C TYR A 53 -9.69 -6.69 -0.66
N VAL A 54 -9.81 -5.86 0.38
CA VAL A 54 -10.13 -6.33 1.74
C VAL A 54 -11.57 -6.82 1.84
N ALA A 55 -12.53 -6.23 1.11
CA ALA A 55 -13.90 -6.77 1.00
C ALA A 55 -13.90 -8.22 0.48
N GLY A 56 -13.11 -8.50 -0.57
CA GLY A 56 -12.92 -9.85 -1.09
C GLY A 56 -12.36 -10.82 -0.05
N ARG A 57 -11.43 -10.35 0.80
CA ARG A 57 -10.89 -11.15 1.92
C ARG A 57 -11.92 -11.40 3.01
N ILE A 58 -12.74 -10.41 3.36
CA ILE A 58 -13.86 -10.57 4.32
C ILE A 58 -14.83 -11.62 3.79
N ARG A 59 -15.20 -11.55 2.52
CA ARG A 59 -16.04 -12.57 1.89
C ARG A 59 -15.41 -13.96 1.93
N ARG A 60 -14.14 -14.07 1.58
CA ARG A 60 -13.40 -15.34 1.54
C ARG A 60 -13.27 -16.00 2.90
N TYR A 61 -12.89 -15.24 3.95
CA TYR A 61 -12.52 -15.81 5.24
C TYR A 61 -13.65 -15.82 6.25
N TYR A 62 -14.60 -14.90 6.15
CA TYR A 62 -15.71 -14.78 7.10
C TYR A 62 -17.06 -15.14 6.47
N ASN A 63 -17.12 -15.36 5.15
CA ASN A 63 -18.36 -15.54 4.40
C ASN A 63 -19.37 -14.43 4.70
N ARG A 64 -18.90 -13.19 4.72
CA ARG A 64 -19.68 -11.98 5.03
C ARG A 64 -19.41 -10.89 3.99
N GLU A 65 -20.42 -10.09 3.70
CA GLU A 65 -20.27 -8.88 2.90
C GLU A 65 -19.74 -7.71 3.75
N SER A 66 -19.18 -6.70 3.10
CA SER A 66 -18.76 -5.46 3.74
C SER A 66 -19.10 -4.26 2.87
N ALA A 67 -19.38 -3.13 3.51
CA ALA A 67 -19.37 -1.84 2.84
C ALA A 67 -17.92 -1.38 2.67
N THR A 68 -17.54 -0.94 1.47
CA THR A 68 -16.20 -0.39 1.27
C THR A 68 -16.20 1.11 1.54
N VAL A 69 -15.39 1.53 2.51
CA VAL A 69 -15.14 2.93 2.84
C VAL A 69 -13.63 3.16 2.79
N TYR A 70 -13.17 3.80 1.74
CA TYR A 70 -11.75 4.07 1.54
C TYR A 70 -11.18 4.94 2.66
N PRO A 71 -9.91 4.69 3.11
CA PRO A 71 -9.24 5.49 4.12
C PRO A 71 -9.12 6.96 3.70
N PRO A 72 -9.21 7.89 4.64
CA PRO A 72 -9.11 9.31 4.36
C PRO A 72 -7.66 9.72 4.09
N VAL A 73 -7.43 10.48 3.03
CA VAL A 73 -6.18 11.17 2.76
C VAL A 73 -6.40 12.68 2.89
N ASP A 74 -5.46 13.38 3.53
CA ASP A 74 -5.51 14.82 3.65
C ASP A 74 -5.08 15.50 2.36
N THR A 75 -5.98 15.54 1.38
CA THR A 75 -5.73 16.18 0.09
C THR A 75 -5.64 17.70 0.16
N ALA A 76 -5.99 18.32 1.29
CA ALA A 76 -5.75 19.74 1.54
C ALA A 76 -4.30 19.98 1.97
N PHE A 77 -3.75 19.10 2.81
CA PHE A 77 -2.35 19.16 3.23
C PHE A 77 -1.40 18.69 2.10
N TYR A 78 -1.67 17.51 1.52
CA TYR A 78 -0.92 17.02 0.37
C TYR A 78 -1.46 17.68 -0.90
N HIS A 79 -0.68 18.58 -1.48
CA HIS A 79 -1.03 19.30 -2.72
C HIS A 79 0.22 19.59 -3.55
N PRO A 80 0.10 19.78 -4.87
CA PRO A 80 1.23 20.13 -5.72
C PRO A 80 1.88 21.45 -5.32
N ALA A 81 3.14 21.63 -5.68
CA ALA A 81 3.84 22.91 -5.63
C ALA A 81 4.41 23.22 -7.02
N PRO A 82 4.57 24.52 -7.38
CA PRO A 82 5.17 24.93 -8.62
C PRO A 82 6.70 24.78 -8.56
N ALA A 83 7.18 23.55 -8.47
CA ALA A 83 8.60 23.23 -8.43
C ALA A 83 8.92 22.15 -9.48
N PRO A 84 10.08 22.23 -10.16
CA PRO A 84 10.50 21.17 -11.06
C PRO A 84 10.74 19.88 -10.27
N ARG A 85 10.33 18.75 -10.84
CA ARG A 85 10.62 17.44 -10.24
C ARG A 85 12.09 17.10 -10.42
N ALA A 86 12.66 16.51 -9.39
CA ALA A 86 14.00 15.92 -9.46
C ALA A 86 13.96 14.57 -10.22
N SER A 87 15.13 14.03 -10.52
CA SER A 87 15.26 12.75 -11.23
C SER A 87 15.06 11.52 -10.34
N HIS A 88 15.09 11.67 -9.00
CA HIS A 88 15.05 10.53 -8.07
C HIS A 88 13.66 9.89 -7.94
N LEU A 89 13.68 8.59 -7.70
CA LEU A 89 12.51 7.83 -7.28
C LEU A 89 12.42 7.81 -5.75
N LEU A 90 11.22 7.62 -5.20
CA LEU A 90 10.97 7.71 -3.77
C LEU A 90 10.22 6.48 -3.25
N VAL A 91 10.65 5.98 -2.12
CA VAL A 91 9.91 5.03 -1.29
C VAL A 91 9.59 5.67 0.05
N VAL A 92 8.31 5.65 0.45
CA VAL A 92 7.87 6.03 1.80
C VAL A 92 7.20 4.83 2.43
N SER A 93 7.86 4.17 3.39
CA SER A 93 7.38 2.89 3.92
C SER A 93 8.03 2.51 5.26
N ALA A 94 7.33 1.68 6.04
CA ALA A 94 8.00 0.87 7.06
C ALA A 94 8.94 -0.15 6.39
N LEU A 95 10.18 -0.28 6.89
CA LEU A 95 11.17 -1.18 6.32
C LEU A 95 10.99 -2.60 6.88
N VAL A 96 9.98 -3.29 6.35
CA VAL A 96 9.59 -4.67 6.71
C VAL A 96 9.55 -5.58 5.47
N PRO A 97 9.68 -6.91 5.63
CA PRO A 97 9.90 -7.82 4.51
C PRO A 97 8.86 -7.75 3.38
N TYR A 98 7.57 -7.70 3.73
CA TYR A 98 6.50 -7.75 2.73
C TYR A 98 6.37 -6.48 1.88
N LYS A 99 6.97 -5.39 2.32
CA LYS A 99 7.02 -4.13 1.55
C LYS A 99 7.99 -4.19 0.37
N ARG A 100 8.85 -5.21 0.32
CA ARG A 100 9.74 -5.49 -0.81
C ARG A 100 10.59 -4.29 -1.24
N ILE A 101 11.14 -3.56 -0.27
CA ILE A 101 12.05 -2.43 -0.56
C ILE A 101 13.33 -2.90 -1.26
N ASP A 102 13.74 -4.14 -1.01
CA ASP A 102 14.81 -4.84 -1.74
C ASP A 102 14.59 -4.81 -3.25
N LEU A 103 13.34 -5.03 -3.69
CA LEU A 103 12.96 -4.99 -5.10
C LEU A 103 13.11 -3.58 -5.69
N ALA A 104 12.69 -2.53 -4.96
CA ALA A 104 12.85 -1.16 -5.41
C ALA A 104 14.33 -0.78 -5.55
N ILE A 105 15.18 -1.15 -4.58
CA ILE A 105 16.63 -0.90 -4.63
C ILE A 105 17.24 -1.54 -5.89
N ALA A 106 16.97 -2.83 -6.11
CA ALA A 106 17.52 -3.55 -7.26
C ALA A 106 17.01 -3.02 -8.60
N ALA A 107 15.72 -2.67 -8.69
CA ALA A 107 15.14 -2.13 -9.91
C ALA A 107 15.68 -0.73 -10.24
N CYS A 108 15.86 0.15 -9.24
CA CYS A 108 16.46 1.47 -9.42
C CYS A 108 17.93 1.37 -9.84
N ALA A 109 18.71 0.50 -9.21
CA ALA A 109 20.10 0.26 -9.61
C ALA A 109 20.21 -0.20 -11.07
N ARG A 110 19.32 -1.11 -11.50
CA ARG A 110 19.26 -1.59 -12.89
C ARG A 110 18.80 -0.51 -13.87
N ALA A 111 17.92 0.38 -13.43
CA ALA A 111 17.42 1.50 -14.23
C ALA A 111 18.39 2.70 -14.26
N GLY A 112 19.48 2.69 -13.46
CA GLY A 112 20.39 3.83 -13.32
C GLY A 112 19.70 5.05 -12.69
N MET A 113 18.73 4.84 -11.78
CA MET A 113 17.92 5.88 -11.17
C MET A 113 18.25 6.06 -9.69
N PRO A 114 18.50 7.30 -9.22
CA PRO A 114 18.64 7.57 -7.79
C PRO A 114 17.38 7.21 -7.02
N LEU A 115 17.55 6.63 -5.83
CA LEU A 115 16.44 6.24 -4.95
C LEU A 115 16.59 6.89 -3.58
N ARG A 116 15.52 7.53 -3.11
CA ARG A 116 15.40 8.01 -1.73
C ARG A 116 14.40 7.14 -0.98
N ILE A 117 14.76 6.77 0.25
CA ILE A 117 13.94 5.88 1.09
C ILE A 117 13.65 6.59 2.40
N VAL A 118 12.38 6.90 2.63
CA VAL A 118 11.84 7.45 3.88
C VAL A 118 11.23 6.33 4.70
N GLY A 119 11.60 6.25 5.96
CA GLY A 119 11.04 5.31 6.94
C GLY A 119 12.09 4.53 7.70
N GLU A 120 11.59 3.74 8.64
CA GLU A 120 12.37 2.93 9.57
C GLU A 120 11.79 1.51 9.65
N GLY A 121 12.60 0.57 10.12
CA GLY A 121 12.14 -0.80 10.36
C GLY A 121 13.29 -1.81 10.50
N PRO A 122 12.97 -3.05 10.88
CA PRO A 122 13.97 -4.09 11.16
C PRO A 122 14.83 -4.48 9.96
N GLU A 123 14.36 -4.24 8.74
CA GLU A 123 15.10 -4.55 7.51
C GLU A 123 16.15 -3.47 7.13
N ARG A 124 16.18 -2.31 7.83
CA ARG A 124 17.05 -1.20 7.45
C ARG A 124 18.52 -1.60 7.26
N GLY A 125 19.12 -2.28 8.24
CA GLY A 125 20.53 -2.68 8.16
C GLY A 125 20.82 -3.61 6.99
N ARG A 126 19.92 -4.59 6.73
CA ARG A 126 20.04 -5.51 5.60
C ARG A 126 19.91 -4.77 4.26
N LEU A 127 18.94 -3.85 4.16
CA LEU A 127 18.72 -3.07 2.95
C LEU A 127 19.89 -2.13 2.65
N GLN A 128 20.45 -1.47 3.68
CA GLN A 128 21.63 -0.59 3.53
C GLN A 128 22.87 -1.38 3.08
N ALA A 129 23.10 -2.56 3.66
CA ALA A 129 24.24 -3.40 3.28
C ALA A 129 24.16 -3.92 1.84
N GLY A 130 22.94 -4.09 1.31
CA GLY A 130 22.70 -4.53 -0.08
C GLY A 130 22.49 -3.39 -1.07
N ALA A 131 22.43 -2.15 -0.62
CA ALA A 131 22.21 -1.00 -1.47
C ALA A 131 23.49 -0.59 -2.18
N GLY A 132 23.45 -0.49 -3.51
CA GLY A 132 24.50 0.13 -4.32
C GLY A 132 24.36 1.65 -4.41
N GLY A 133 25.39 2.32 -4.85
CA GLY A 133 25.72 3.72 -5.01
C GLY A 133 24.69 4.85 -4.83
N GLU A 134 23.54 4.83 -5.48
CA GLU A 134 22.64 5.99 -5.51
C GLU A 134 21.37 5.83 -4.64
N VAL A 135 21.50 5.14 -3.51
CA VAL A 135 20.40 4.96 -2.55
C VAL A 135 20.64 5.78 -1.29
N THR A 136 19.71 6.69 -0.98
CA THR A 136 19.76 7.52 0.22
C THR A 136 18.66 7.13 1.19
N PHE A 137 19.03 6.70 2.40
CA PHE A 137 18.09 6.41 3.49
C PHE A 137 17.92 7.64 4.37
N LEU A 138 16.73 8.24 4.31
CA LEU A 138 16.41 9.49 5.02
C LEU A 138 15.92 9.27 6.46
N GLY A 139 15.62 8.01 6.83
CA GLY A 139 15.03 7.73 8.13
C GLY A 139 13.59 8.23 8.25
N ARG A 140 13.15 8.50 9.47
CA ARG A 140 11.82 9.05 9.72
C ARG A 140 11.84 10.56 9.46
N LEU A 141 10.88 11.05 8.70
CA LEU A 141 10.67 12.47 8.43
C LEU A 141 9.34 12.96 9.02
N SER A 142 9.19 14.27 9.17
CA SER A 142 7.91 14.90 9.45
C SER A 142 6.98 14.87 8.24
N ASP A 143 5.67 15.05 8.46
CA ASP A 143 4.69 15.06 7.37
C ASP A 143 4.98 16.17 6.36
N ASP A 144 5.43 17.35 6.81
CA ASP A 144 5.85 18.44 5.92
C ASP A 144 7.04 18.03 5.04
N ALA A 145 8.05 17.37 5.61
CA ALA A 145 9.20 16.90 4.86
C ALA A 145 8.80 15.77 3.88
N ILE A 146 7.90 14.86 4.28
CA ILE A 146 7.37 13.82 3.39
C ILE A 146 6.60 14.44 2.23
N ARG A 147 5.80 15.48 2.49
CA ARG A 147 5.10 16.21 1.42
C ARG A 147 6.06 16.81 0.41
N GLU A 148 7.17 17.40 0.87
CA GLU A 148 8.20 17.94 -0.03
C GLU A 148 8.90 16.83 -0.83
N GLU A 149 9.18 15.67 -0.20
CA GLU A 149 9.70 14.50 -0.93
C GLU A 149 8.73 14.04 -2.03
N TYR A 150 7.42 13.97 -1.75
CA TYR A 150 6.42 13.65 -2.78
C TYR A 150 6.45 14.66 -3.94
N ARG A 151 6.50 15.96 -3.64
CA ARG A 151 6.50 17.02 -4.64
C ARG A 151 7.71 16.97 -5.57
N GLN A 152 8.88 16.62 -5.01
CA GLN A 152 10.15 16.58 -5.72
C GLN A 152 10.39 15.28 -6.48
N ALA A 153 9.84 14.17 -6.02
CA ALA A 153 10.06 12.88 -6.62
C ALA A 153 9.57 12.81 -8.07
N ARG A 154 10.33 12.11 -8.94
CA ARG A 154 9.88 11.76 -10.29
C ARG A 154 8.66 10.82 -10.23
N ALA A 155 8.72 9.82 -9.35
CA ALA A 155 7.62 8.93 -9.02
C ALA A 155 7.82 8.31 -7.64
N VAL A 156 6.72 7.84 -7.02
CA VAL A 156 6.75 7.03 -5.81
C VAL A 156 6.64 5.56 -6.16
N LEU A 157 7.46 4.73 -5.51
CA LEU A 157 7.51 3.29 -5.74
C LEU A 157 6.75 2.53 -4.65
N LEU A 158 5.87 1.63 -5.05
CA LEU A 158 5.12 0.72 -4.18
C LEU A 158 5.38 -0.74 -4.60
N PRO A 159 6.53 -1.34 -4.22
CA PRO A 159 6.91 -2.67 -4.71
C PRO A 159 6.18 -3.83 -4.02
N GLY A 160 5.59 -3.59 -2.86
CA GLY A 160 4.85 -4.59 -2.08
C GLY A 160 3.35 -4.51 -2.27
N GLU A 161 2.66 -5.60 -1.94
CA GLU A 161 1.20 -5.67 -1.94
C GLU A 161 0.62 -5.02 -0.69
N GLU A 162 -0.32 -4.07 -0.87
CA GLU A 162 -1.00 -3.33 0.19
C GLU A 162 -2.49 -3.64 0.24
N ASP A 163 -3.09 -3.47 1.42
CA ASP A 163 -4.54 -3.59 1.58
C ASP A 163 -5.30 -2.44 0.91
N PHE A 164 -4.78 -1.22 1.00
CA PHE A 164 -5.27 -0.01 0.31
C PHE A 164 -4.10 0.78 -0.27
N GLY A 165 -3.14 1.19 0.58
CA GLY A 165 -2.03 2.04 0.18
C GLY A 165 -2.37 3.53 0.32
N ILE A 166 -2.15 4.12 1.49
CA ILE A 166 -2.32 5.56 1.72
C ILE A 166 -1.22 6.34 0.97
N VAL A 167 0.02 5.88 1.04
CA VAL A 167 1.20 6.49 0.40
C VAL A 167 1.01 6.80 -1.10
N PRO A 168 0.51 5.87 -1.94
CA PRO A 168 0.17 6.19 -3.33
C PRO A 168 -0.80 7.35 -3.49
N VAL A 169 -1.79 7.44 -2.63
CA VAL A 169 -2.80 8.51 -2.72
C VAL A 169 -2.24 9.86 -2.25
N GLU A 170 -1.40 9.89 -1.21
CA GLU A 170 -0.68 11.09 -0.76
C GLU A 170 0.24 11.63 -1.87
N ALA A 171 1.01 10.74 -2.50
CA ALA A 171 1.86 11.09 -3.63
C ALA A 171 1.04 11.67 -4.79
N GLN A 172 -0.06 11.03 -5.15
CA GLN A 172 -0.96 11.49 -6.20
C GLN A 172 -1.65 12.81 -5.84
N ALA A 173 -1.98 13.04 -4.55
CA ALA A 173 -2.48 14.33 -4.08
C ALA A 173 -1.46 15.46 -4.29
N CYS A 174 -0.15 15.16 -4.22
CA CYS A 174 0.93 16.07 -4.62
C CYS A 174 1.16 16.12 -6.14
N GLY A 175 0.33 15.45 -6.92
CA GLY A 175 0.46 15.35 -8.39
C GLY A 175 1.53 14.37 -8.84
N THR A 176 2.12 13.56 -7.97
CA THR A 176 3.25 12.67 -8.26
C THR A 176 2.76 11.30 -8.68
N PRO A 177 3.21 10.76 -9.83
CA PRO A 177 2.81 9.45 -10.31
C PRO A 177 3.40 8.33 -9.44
N VAL A 178 2.79 7.15 -9.53
CA VAL A 178 3.17 5.99 -8.72
C VAL A 178 3.54 4.81 -9.63
N VAL A 179 4.62 4.11 -9.31
CA VAL A 179 4.93 2.79 -9.89
C VAL A 179 4.63 1.74 -8.83
N ALA A 180 3.65 0.88 -9.09
CA ALA A 180 3.15 -0.05 -8.09
C ALA A 180 3.00 -1.47 -8.61
N LEU A 181 3.16 -2.45 -7.71
CA LEU A 181 2.75 -3.82 -8.00
C LEU A 181 1.22 -3.84 -8.20
N GLY A 182 0.76 -4.32 -9.36
CA GLY A 182 -0.65 -4.41 -9.73
C GLY A 182 -1.41 -5.49 -8.95
N ARG A 183 -1.34 -5.42 -7.62
CA ARG A 183 -2.03 -6.32 -6.68
C ARG A 183 -2.54 -5.55 -5.47
N GLY A 184 -3.61 -6.08 -4.86
CA GLY A 184 -4.19 -5.47 -3.67
C GLY A 184 -4.78 -4.10 -3.94
N GLY A 185 -4.67 -3.20 -2.97
CA GLY A 185 -5.22 -1.85 -3.03
C GLY A 185 -4.59 -0.94 -4.09
N ALA A 186 -3.39 -1.28 -4.60
CA ALA A 186 -2.77 -0.52 -5.68
C ALA A 186 -3.65 -0.53 -6.96
N CYS A 187 -4.39 -1.61 -7.22
CA CYS A 187 -5.33 -1.69 -8.33
C CYS A 187 -6.53 -0.72 -8.20
N GLU A 188 -6.78 -0.21 -7.01
CA GLU A 188 -7.87 0.72 -6.71
C GLU A 188 -7.38 2.18 -6.62
N THR A 189 -6.12 2.36 -6.21
CA THR A 189 -5.54 3.67 -5.96
C THR A 189 -4.69 4.20 -7.12
N VAL A 190 -4.28 3.35 -8.05
CA VAL A 190 -3.45 3.74 -9.22
C VAL A 190 -4.16 3.33 -10.51
N ARG A 191 -4.31 4.27 -11.45
CA ARG A 191 -4.78 4.01 -12.81
C ARG A 191 -3.57 3.86 -13.73
N ASP A 192 -3.39 2.64 -14.27
CA ASP A 192 -2.27 2.37 -15.18
C ASP A 192 -2.34 3.25 -16.43
N GLY A 193 -1.23 3.90 -16.75
CA GLY A 193 -1.13 4.83 -17.88
C GLY A 193 -1.68 6.25 -17.62
N GLU A 194 -2.42 6.48 -16.51
CA GLU A 194 -3.00 7.80 -16.19
C GLU A 194 -2.35 8.42 -14.93
N THR A 195 -2.41 7.72 -13.80
CA THR A 195 -1.89 8.25 -12.52
C THR A 195 -0.61 7.55 -12.07
N GLY A 196 -0.18 6.54 -12.83
CA GLY A 196 1.02 5.77 -12.56
C GLY A 196 1.16 4.60 -13.51
N VAL A 197 2.07 3.70 -13.15
CA VAL A 197 2.37 2.48 -13.91
C VAL A 197 2.23 1.27 -13.00
N LEU A 198 1.42 0.30 -13.42
CA LEU A 198 1.29 -0.98 -12.73
C LEU A 198 2.19 -2.04 -13.38
N PHE A 199 2.88 -2.84 -12.56
CA PHE A 199 3.61 -4.02 -13.00
C PHE A 199 3.01 -5.29 -12.40
N ALA A 200 2.98 -6.38 -13.19
CA ALA A 200 2.21 -7.58 -12.84
C ALA A 200 2.95 -8.53 -11.90
N GLU A 201 4.27 -8.62 -12.02
CA GLU A 201 5.09 -9.60 -11.32
C GLU A 201 6.06 -8.93 -10.35
N SER A 202 6.19 -9.47 -9.13
CA SER A 202 7.11 -8.97 -8.10
C SER A 202 8.57 -9.38 -8.42
N THR A 203 9.07 -8.92 -9.59
CA THR A 203 10.43 -9.17 -10.08
C THR A 203 11.16 -7.86 -10.41
N VAL A 204 12.49 -7.89 -10.38
CA VAL A 204 13.33 -6.72 -10.70
C VAL A 204 13.07 -6.28 -12.15
N GLU A 205 12.94 -7.23 -13.06
CA GLU A 205 12.71 -7.01 -14.47
C GLU A 205 11.40 -6.26 -14.72
N ALA A 206 10.32 -6.74 -14.14
CA ALA A 206 8.99 -6.15 -14.31
C ALA A 206 8.93 -4.72 -13.73
N MET A 207 9.54 -4.51 -12.56
CA MET A 207 9.57 -3.18 -11.94
C MET A 207 10.48 -2.21 -12.69
N THR A 208 11.64 -2.68 -13.19
CA THR A 208 12.56 -1.88 -14.04
C THR A 208 11.85 -1.44 -15.33
N ALA A 209 11.14 -2.36 -15.99
CA ALA A 209 10.36 -2.05 -17.17
C ALA A 209 9.25 -1.02 -16.88
N ALA A 210 8.57 -1.13 -15.73
CA ALA A 210 7.57 -0.17 -15.32
C ALA A 210 8.16 1.23 -15.03
N ILE A 211 9.35 1.30 -14.42
CA ILE A 211 10.08 2.57 -14.26
C ILE A 211 10.38 3.21 -15.63
N GLY A 212 10.79 2.43 -16.62
CA GLY A 212 11.02 2.92 -17.99
C GLY A 212 9.75 3.44 -18.68
N ARG A 213 8.56 2.96 -18.31
CA ARG A 213 7.29 3.46 -18.85
C ARG A 213 6.88 4.84 -18.30
N LEU A 214 7.54 5.35 -17.26
CA LEU A 214 7.25 6.69 -16.71
C LEU A 214 7.43 7.80 -17.74
N ASP A 215 8.35 7.67 -18.71
CA ASP A 215 8.55 8.66 -19.76
C ASP A 215 7.41 8.71 -20.79
N GLN A 216 6.67 7.62 -20.89
CA GLN A 216 5.52 7.48 -21.78
C GLN A 216 4.21 7.88 -21.09
N LEU A 217 4.25 8.12 -19.77
CA LEU A 217 3.07 8.48 -19.00
C LEU A 217 2.61 9.90 -19.39
N ALA A 218 1.47 10.01 -20.02
CA ALA A 218 0.82 11.29 -20.32
C ALA A 218 0.29 11.99 -19.05
N ALA A 219 1.05 11.90 -17.96
CA ALA A 219 0.63 12.29 -16.63
C ALA A 219 0.59 13.81 -16.50
N ASN A 220 -0.61 14.36 -16.48
CA ASN A 220 -0.86 15.71 -16.02
C ASN A 220 -0.95 15.71 -14.48
N PRO A 221 -0.10 16.46 -13.75
CA PRO A 221 -0.16 16.55 -12.28
C PRO A 221 -1.55 16.88 -11.74
N ASP A 222 -2.31 17.74 -12.42
CA ASP A 222 -3.70 18.07 -12.04
C ASP A 222 -4.66 16.88 -12.23
N GLY A 223 -4.44 16.07 -13.27
CA GLY A 223 -5.21 14.83 -13.49
C GLY A 223 -4.94 13.80 -12.41
N ILE A 224 -3.67 13.62 -12.05
CA ILE A 224 -3.25 12.73 -10.95
C ILE A 224 -3.88 13.18 -9.64
N ARG A 225 -3.82 14.49 -9.32
CA ARG A 225 -4.44 15.06 -8.12
C ARG A 225 -5.95 14.85 -8.09
N ARG A 226 -6.67 15.14 -9.16
CA ARG A 226 -8.13 14.92 -9.23
C ARG A 226 -8.51 13.47 -8.91
N HIS A 227 -7.66 12.51 -9.31
CA HIS A 227 -7.90 11.12 -8.94
C HIS A 227 -7.75 10.91 -7.43
N ALA A 228 -6.72 11.46 -6.79
CA ALA A 228 -6.50 11.36 -5.34
C ALA A 228 -7.64 11.99 -4.51
N GLU A 229 -8.30 13.04 -5.02
CA GLU A 229 -9.42 13.72 -4.34
C GLU A 229 -10.64 12.81 -4.10
N GLN A 230 -10.74 11.69 -4.82
CA GLN A 230 -11.76 10.67 -4.56
C GLN A 230 -11.59 9.99 -3.19
N PHE A 231 -10.41 10.08 -2.59
CA PHE A 231 -10.05 9.51 -1.30
C PHE A 231 -9.90 10.58 -0.21
N SER A 232 -10.50 11.76 -0.40
CA SER A 232 -10.42 12.86 0.55
C SER A 232 -11.13 12.55 1.87
N ARG A 233 -10.75 13.29 2.92
CA ARG A 233 -11.38 13.19 4.25
C ARG A 233 -12.89 13.39 4.20
N ASP A 234 -13.39 14.31 3.36
CA ASP A 234 -14.82 14.59 3.28
C ASP A 234 -15.59 13.44 2.62
N ARG A 235 -15.03 12.84 1.57
CA ARG A 235 -15.62 11.65 0.95
C ARG A 235 -15.64 10.46 1.92
N HIS A 236 -14.56 10.25 2.66
CA HIS A 236 -14.51 9.23 3.70
C HIS A 236 -15.60 9.43 4.75
N ARG A 237 -15.72 10.67 5.29
CA ARG A 237 -16.74 11.00 6.30
C ARG A 237 -18.15 10.78 5.79
N ALA A 238 -18.43 11.21 4.57
CA ALA A 238 -19.74 11.03 3.95
C ALA A 238 -20.08 9.53 3.78
N ALA A 239 -19.13 8.75 3.25
CA ALA A 239 -19.32 7.31 3.06
C ALA A 239 -19.50 6.57 4.40
N LEU A 240 -18.69 6.88 5.41
CA LEU A 240 -18.80 6.25 6.74
C LEU A 240 -20.12 6.62 7.41
N ARG A 241 -20.55 7.89 7.34
CA ARG A 241 -21.84 8.33 7.84
C ARG A 241 -22.98 7.59 7.18
N GLY A 242 -22.95 7.43 5.85
CA GLY A 242 -23.96 6.65 5.13
C GLY A 242 -24.09 5.21 5.64
N VAL A 243 -22.97 4.54 5.90
CA VAL A 243 -22.99 3.19 6.48
C VAL A 243 -23.57 3.17 7.90
N ILE A 244 -23.23 4.17 8.72
CA ILE A 244 -23.79 4.29 10.09
C ILE A 244 -25.29 4.51 10.03
N ASP A 245 -25.76 5.44 9.21
CA ASP A 245 -27.19 5.76 9.07
C ASP A 245 -27.98 4.55 8.54
N GLU A 246 -27.40 3.79 7.59
CA GLU A 246 -27.95 2.52 7.09
C GLU A 246 -28.15 1.51 8.23
N VAL A 247 -27.13 1.35 9.08
CA VAL A 247 -27.19 0.39 10.20
C VAL A 247 -28.17 0.83 11.27
N LEU A 248 -28.25 2.13 11.59
CA LEU A 248 -29.14 2.68 12.61
C LEU A 248 -30.62 2.66 12.19
N SER A 249 -30.89 2.79 10.89
CA SER A 249 -32.24 2.76 10.32
C SER A 249 -32.73 1.35 9.99
N ALA A 250 -31.87 0.35 10.04
CA ALA A 250 -32.23 -1.01 9.69
C ALA A 250 -33.15 -1.65 10.75
N PRO A 251 -34.14 -2.48 10.35
CA PRO A 251 -34.97 -3.23 11.28
C PRO A 251 -34.16 -4.08 12.25
N ALA A 252 -34.66 -4.26 13.47
CA ALA A 252 -34.01 -5.13 14.45
C ALA A 252 -33.85 -6.55 13.90
N GLY A 253 -32.64 -7.12 14.03
CA GLY A 253 -32.34 -8.45 13.53
C GLY A 253 -31.88 -8.51 12.06
N THR A 254 -31.70 -7.36 11.38
CA THR A 254 -31.14 -7.33 10.02
C THR A 254 -29.78 -8.01 10.00
N ARG A 255 -29.57 -8.93 9.06
CA ARG A 255 -28.28 -9.58 8.79
C ARG A 255 -27.66 -8.96 7.54
N TRP A 256 -26.41 -8.55 7.67
CA TRP A 256 -25.60 -7.90 6.63
C TRP A 256 -24.58 -8.86 6.02
#